data_b718391de1cb9c0c7267031bc8c7f65a
#
_entry.id   b718391de1cb9c0c7267031bc8c7f65a
#
_cell.length_a   1.000
_cell.length_b   1.000
_cell.length_c   1.000
_cell.angle_alpha   90.00
_cell.angle_beta   90.00
_cell.angle_gamma   90.00
#
_symmetry.space_group_name_H-M   'P 1'
#
loop_
_entity.id
_entity.type
_entity.pdbx_description
1 polymer ?
#
loop_
_entity_poly.entity_id
_entity_poly.type
_entity_poly.pdbx_seq_one_letter_code
_entity_poly.pdbx_strand_id
1 'polypeptide(L)'
;MGTENRDSCSQRDSAEREGYVRAHRSFRRIWKERDSAQPELLEKILNKDNLNRAFKRVKANKGAPGIDGMTVEETGDCLRENQKELIERIKRGKYTPDPVRRVEIPKPEGGMRKLGIPTVKDRIFQQAIGQQLMPVYEALFSENSYGYRPGRSARDAILKVKEYAEQGYTHAVALDLSKYFDTLNQEMLLNILRRDVKDERVIQWIKRYLKSGVMENGVVMELSLIHISEPTRL
;
A
#
# COMPACT_ATOMS: atom_id res chain seq x y z
N MET A 1 34.00 -26.61 -29.71
CA MET A 1 33.85 -25.14 -29.83
C MET A 1 32.50 -24.77 -29.25
N GLY A 2 32.44 -24.12 -28.09
CA GLY A 2 31.18 -23.78 -27.41
C GLY A 2 31.34 -23.41 -25.95
N THR A 3 32.23 -22.46 -25.61
CA THR A 3 32.45 -22.02 -24.21
C THR A 3 32.46 -20.51 -24.01
N GLU A 4 31.77 -19.74 -24.84
CA GLU A 4 31.85 -18.26 -24.72
C GLU A 4 30.59 -17.54 -24.27
N ASN A 5 29.52 -18.23 -23.82
CA ASN A 5 28.26 -17.54 -23.51
C ASN A 5 27.82 -17.57 -22.06
N ARG A 6 28.64 -18.05 -21.10
CA ARG A 6 28.29 -18.05 -19.70
C ARG A 6 28.75 -16.82 -18.92
N ASP A 7 29.83 -16.19 -19.33
CA ASP A 7 30.41 -15.05 -18.59
C ASP A 7 29.71 -13.71 -18.87
N SER A 8 29.03 -13.56 -20.00
CA SER A 8 28.31 -12.31 -20.31
C SER A 8 27.02 -12.11 -19.53
N CYS A 9 26.37 -13.21 -19.10
CA CYS A 9 25.13 -13.14 -18.29
C CYS A 9 25.44 -12.74 -16.85
N SER A 10 26.49 -13.32 -16.24
CA SER A 10 26.86 -13.02 -14.84
C SER A 10 27.40 -11.59 -14.64
N GLN A 11 28.06 -11.02 -15.65
CA GLN A 11 28.54 -9.63 -15.60
C GLN A 11 27.40 -8.61 -15.74
N ARG A 12 26.35 -8.90 -16.54
CA ARG A 12 25.16 -8.03 -16.62
C ARG A 12 24.35 -8.03 -15.34
N ASP A 13 24.12 -9.20 -14.74
CA ASP A 13 23.40 -9.31 -13.46
C ASP A 13 24.12 -8.60 -12.31
N SER A 14 25.45 -8.60 -12.29
CA SER A 14 26.23 -7.86 -11.30
C SER A 14 26.17 -6.35 -11.53
N ALA A 15 26.21 -5.88 -12.78
CA ALA A 15 26.11 -4.47 -13.11
C ALA A 15 24.70 -3.90 -12.83
N GLU A 16 23.64 -4.67 -13.10
CA GLU A 16 22.26 -4.30 -12.74
C GLU A 16 22.06 -4.27 -11.22
N ARG A 17 22.60 -5.24 -10.49
CA ARG A 17 22.60 -5.22 -9.01
C ARG A 17 23.37 -4.04 -8.44
N GLU A 18 24.54 -3.71 -8.96
CA GLU A 18 25.30 -2.54 -8.53
C GLU A 18 24.57 -1.23 -8.85
N GLY A 19 23.94 -1.12 -10.03
CA GLY A 19 23.13 0.01 -10.42
C GLY A 19 21.94 0.20 -9.48
N TYR A 20 21.21 -0.88 -9.14
CA TYR A 20 20.11 -0.86 -8.20
C TYR A 20 20.54 -0.47 -6.78
N VAL A 21 21.65 -1.03 -6.29
CA VAL A 21 22.21 -0.71 -4.97
C VAL A 21 22.72 0.74 -4.92
N ARG A 22 23.30 1.27 -6.01
CA ARG A 22 23.74 2.67 -6.11
C ARG A 22 22.56 3.63 -6.15
N ALA A 23 21.53 3.37 -6.95
CA ALA A 23 20.32 4.17 -6.99
C ALA A 23 19.63 4.22 -5.63
N HIS A 24 19.51 3.08 -4.95
CA HIS A 24 18.95 2.96 -3.61
C HIS A 24 19.78 3.71 -2.55
N ARG A 25 21.12 3.70 -2.65
CA ARG A 25 22.01 4.43 -1.74
C ARG A 25 21.96 5.94 -1.97
N SER A 26 21.97 6.41 -3.22
CA SER A 26 21.89 7.84 -3.54
C SER A 26 20.53 8.43 -3.16
N PHE A 27 19.44 7.68 -3.38
CA PHE A 27 18.12 8.11 -2.97
C PHE A 27 17.96 8.14 -1.45
N ARG A 28 18.47 7.14 -0.71
CA ARG A 28 18.56 7.19 0.76
C ARG A 28 19.37 8.37 1.27
N ARG A 29 20.41 8.79 0.53
CA ARG A 29 21.20 9.97 0.89
C ARG A 29 20.40 11.26 0.70
N ILE A 30 19.73 11.43 -0.46
CA ILE A 30 18.83 12.57 -0.73
C ILE A 30 17.68 12.62 0.28
N TRP A 31 17.18 11.45 0.66
CA TRP A 31 16.12 11.33 1.64
C TRP A 31 16.62 11.64 3.06
N LYS A 32 17.83 11.21 3.44
CA LYS A 32 18.48 11.58 4.71
C LYS A 32 18.74 13.08 4.83
N GLU A 33 19.11 13.74 3.75
CA GLU A 33 19.31 15.20 3.73
C GLU A 33 17.99 15.98 3.88
N ARG A 34 16.86 15.37 3.52
CA ARG A 34 15.48 15.85 3.84
C ARG A 34 15.03 15.45 5.25
N ASP A 35 15.75 14.57 5.93
CA ASP A 35 15.39 13.91 7.19
C ASP A 35 15.36 14.85 8.42
N SER A 36 15.95 16.03 8.34
CA SER A 36 15.86 17.06 9.39
C SER A 36 14.44 17.64 9.54
N ALA A 37 13.50 17.30 8.63
CA ALA A 37 12.13 17.82 8.60
C ALA A 37 11.04 16.74 8.82
N GLN A 38 11.38 15.50 9.21
CA GLN A 38 10.41 14.40 9.30
C GLN A 38 9.66 14.17 10.63
N PRO A 39 9.92 14.83 11.75
CA PRO A 39 9.04 14.70 12.91
C PRO A 39 7.59 15.16 12.65
N GLU A 40 7.32 15.73 11.47
CA GLU A 40 6.03 16.29 11.08
C GLU A 40 5.25 15.46 10.04
N LEU A 41 5.60 14.19 9.81
CA LEU A 41 4.88 13.39 8.79
C LEU A 41 3.40 13.20 9.16
N LEU A 42 3.10 13.00 10.44
CA LEU A 42 1.72 12.91 10.92
C LEU A 42 0.94 14.19 10.61
N GLU A 43 1.53 15.36 10.84
CA GLU A 43 0.94 16.65 10.54
C GLU A 43 0.68 16.82 9.05
N LYS A 44 1.61 16.39 8.20
CA LYS A 44 1.42 16.40 6.73
C LYS A 44 0.28 15.47 6.30
N ILE A 45 0.18 14.28 6.90
CA ILE A 45 -0.93 13.34 6.63
C ILE A 45 -2.26 13.97 7.04
N LEU A 46 -2.32 14.61 8.22
CA LEU A 46 -3.52 15.21 8.78
C LEU A 46 -3.82 16.61 8.25
N ASN A 47 -2.99 17.14 7.34
CA ASN A 47 -3.22 18.44 6.71
C ASN A 47 -4.55 18.43 5.95
N LYS A 48 -5.29 19.56 6.06
CA LYS A 48 -6.63 19.71 5.46
C LYS A 48 -6.65 19.40 3.96
N ASP A 49 -5.65 19.87 3.21
CA ASP A 49 -5.59 19.66 1.76
C ASP A 49 -5.34 18.18 1.42
N ASN A 50 -4.50 17.49 2.21
CA ASN A 50 -4.26 16.07 2.04
C ASN A 50 -5.51 15.24 2.35
N LEU A 51 -6.22 15.55 3.45
CA LEU A 51 -7.48 14.90 3.82
C LEU A 51 -8.58 15.16 2.79
N ASN A 52 -8.69 16.36 2.26
CA ASN A 52 -9.64 16.69 1.21
C ASN A 52 -9.37 15.92 -0.10
N ARG A 53 -8.10 15.77 -0.48
CA ARG A 53 -7.72 14.94 -1.64
C ARG A 53 -8.05 13.47 -1.40
N ALA A 54 -7.78 12.96 -0.21
CA ALA A 54 -8.11 11.60 0.20
C ALA A 54 -9.63 11.35 0.14
N PHE A 55 -10.42 12.27 0.70
CA PHE A 55 -11.89 12.19 0.63
C PHE A 55 -12.39 12.16 -0.81
N LYS A 56 -11.93 13.09 -1.67
CA LYS A 56 -12.32 13.13 -3.08
C LYS A 56 -12.01 11.81 -3.80
N ARG A 57 -10.86 11.20 -3.51
CA ARG A 57 -10.45 9.94 -4.13
C ARG A 57 -11.31 8.77 -3.64
N VAL A 58 -11.60 8.70 -2.34
CA VAL A 58 -12.50 7.68 -1.77
C VAL A 58 -13.92 7.84 -2.32
N LYS A 59 -14.40 9.09 -2.44
CA LYS A 59 -15.72 9.39 -3.04
C LYS A 59 -15.81 8.96 -4.51
N ALA A 60 -14.77 9.22 -5.30
CA ALA A 60 -14.71 8.82 -6.70
C ALA A 60 -14.80 7.30 -6.90
N ASN A 61 -14.32 6.50 -5.94
CA ASN A 61 -14.35 5.03 -6.00
C ASN A 61 -15.73 4.44 -5.68
N LYS A 62 -16.71 5.21 -5.20
CA LYS A 62 -18.09 4.79 -4.91
C LYS A 62 -18.19 3.46 -4.13
N GLY A 63 -17.23 3.20 -3.23
CA GLY A 63 -17.14 1.94 -2.51
C GLY A 63 -18.26 1.76 -1.48
N ALA A 64 -18.62 0.50 -1.21
CA ALA A 64 -19.66 0.13 -0.25
C ALA A 64 -19.34 0.60 1.19
N PRO A 65 -20.37 0.81 2.06
CA PRO A 65 -20.17 1.16 3.47
C PRO A 65 -19.48 0.03 4.25
N GLY A 66 -18.77 0.41 5.33
CA GLY A 66 -18.13 -0.52 6.25
C GLY A 66 -19.11 -1.17 7.23
N ILE A 67 -18.61 -1.51 8.43
CA ILE A 67 -19.43 -2.10 9.50
C ILE A 67 -20.40 -1.09 10.12
N ASP A 68 -20.07 0.20 10.03
CA ASP A 68 -20.86 1.32 10.54
C ASP A 68 -22.09 1.62 9.65
N GLY A 69 -22.17 1.02 8.48
CA GLY A 69 -23.23 1.25 7.50
C GLY A 69 -23.22 2.64 6.86
N MET A 70 -22.28 3.52 7.22
CA MET A 70 -22.22 4.89 6.73
C MET A 70 -21.79 4.96 5.27
N THR A 71 -22.54 5.71 4.48
CA THR A 71 -22.18 6.07 3.11
C THR A 71 -21.05 7.08 3.06
N VAL A 72 -20.51 7.35 1.87
CA VAL A 72 -19.45 8.35 1.70
C VAL A 72 -19.96 9.77 2.00
N GLU A 73 -21.19 10.05 1.64
CA GLU A 73 -21.86 11.33 1.86
C GLU A 73 -22.06 11.58 3.37
N GLU A 74 -22.70 10.65 4.07
CA GLU A 74 -22.93 10.73 5.52
C GLU A 74 -21.62 10.82 6.31
N THR A 75 -20.60 10.06 5.91
CA THR A 75 -19.26 10.18 6.50
C THR A 75 -18.66 11.55 6.27
N GLY A 76 -18.88 12.16 5.08
CA GLY A 76 -18.41 13.50 4.77
C GLY A 76 -18.99 14.56 5.70
N ASP A 77 -20.27 14.47 6.01
CA ASP A 77 -20.95 15.37 6.94
C ASP A 77 -20.49 15.15 8.38
N CYS A 78 -20.44 13.93 8.83
CA CYS A 78 -19.92 13.57 10.14
C CYS A 78 -18.46 14.05 10.35
N LEU A 79 -17.61 13.92 9.34
CA LEU A 79 -16.23 14.41 9.42
C LEU A 79 -16.14 15.93 9.48
N ARG A 80 -17.03 16.69 8.85
CA ARG A 80 -17.06 18.16 8.96
C ARG A 80 -17.36 18.61 10.40
N GLU A 81 -18.25 17.91 11.07
CA GLU A 81 -18.63 18.21 12.45
C GLU A 81 -17.55 17.80 13.45
N ASN A 82 -16.99 16.60 13.29
CA ASN A 82 -16.13 15.96 14.30
C ASN A 82 -14.63 15.98 13.94
N GLN A 83 -14.22 16.65 12.85
CA GLN A 83 -12.84 16.61 12.34
C GLN A 83 -11.80 16.96 13.39
N LYS A 84 -12.03 18.01 14.17
CA LYS A 84 -11.07 18.49 15.17
C LYS A 84 -10.81 17.43 16.25
N GLU A 85 -11.86 16.84 16.76
CA GLU A 85 -11.77 15.78 17.78
C GLU A 85 -11.05 14.54 17.25
N LEU A 86 -11.40 14.10 16.04
CA LEU A 86 -10.75 12.95 15.40
C LEU A 86 -9.26 13.18 15.19
N ILE A 87 -8.87 14.35 14.69
CA ILE A 87 -7.45 14.72 14.51
C ILE A 87 -6.72 14.70 15.84
N GLU A 88 -7.29 15.26 16.89
CA GLU A 88 -6.68 15.24 18.24
C GLU A 88 -6.55 13.81 18.78
N ARG A 89 -7.54 12.96 18.58
CA ARG A 89 -7.48 11.54 18.97
C ARG A 89 -6.36 10.81 18.22
N ILE A 90 -6.16 11.09 16.92
CA ILE A 90 -5.07 10.51 16.12
C ILE A 90 -3.73 11.00 16.65
N LYS A 91 -3.54 12.31 16.84
CA LYS A 91 -2.30 12.91 17.35
C LYS A 91 -1.89 12.35 18.71
N ARG A 92 -2.88 12.16 19.60
CA ARG A 92 -2.66 11.56 20.93
C ARG A 92 -2.48 10.03 20.88
N GLY A 93 -2.53 9.44 19.70
CA GLY A 93 -2.43 8.00 19.55
C GLY A 93 -3.61 7.23 20.17
N LYS A 94 -4.79 7.83 20.35
CA LYS A 94 -5.99 7.22 20.91
C LYS A 94 -7.02 6.78 19.84
N TYR A 95 -6.73 7.02 18.57
CA TYR A 95 -7.60 6.57 17.49
C TYR A 95 -7.42 5.07 17.27
N THR A 96 -8.52 4.33 17.34
CA THR A 96 -8.59 2.91 17.01
C THR A 96 -9.42 2.74 15.76
N PRO A 97 -8.88 2.15 14.69
CA PRO A 97 -9.64 1.82 13.48
C PRO A 97 -10.74 0.83 13.79
N ASP A 98 -11.84 0.92 13.06
CA ASP A 98 -12.93 -0.04 13.17
C ASP A 98 -12.55 -1.37 12.49
N PRO A 99 -13.11 -2.51 12.94
CA PRO A 99 -12.95 -3.79 12.24
C PRO A 99 -13.49 -3.71 10.81
N VAL A 100 -12.90 -4.46 9.88
CA VAL A 100 -13.37 -4.51 8.50
C VAL A 100 -14.59 -5.42 8.36
N ARG A 101 -15.57 -5.02 7.56
CA ARG A 101 -16.73 -5.84 7.24
C ARG A 101 -16.36 -6.92 6.23
N ARG A 102 -16.59 -8.20 6.57
CA ARG A 102 -16.35 -9.33 5.67
C ARG A 102 -17.46 -9.42 4.62
N VAL A 103 -17.04 -9.57 3.35
CA VAL A 103 -17.94 -9.86 2.22
C VAL A 103 -17.31 -10.96 1.37
N GLU A 104 -18.14 -11.90 0.92
CA GLU A 104 -17.71 -12.95 0.01
C GLU A 104 -18.15 -12.64 -1.42
N ILE A 105 -17.23 -12.73 -2.36
CA ILE A 105 -17.49 -12.50 -3.79
C ILE A 105 -17.15 -13.78 -4.57
N PRO A 106 -18.03 -14.26 -5.47
CA PRO A 106 -17.73 -15.41 -6.29
C PRO A 106 -16.57 -15.13 -7.25
N LYS A 107 -15.69 -16.11 -7.42
CA LYS A 107 -14.61 -16.06 -8.40
C LYS A 107 -15.10 -16.54 -9.76
N PRO A 108 -14.59 -15.99 -10.88
CA PRO A 108 -14.95 -16.47 -12.23
C PRO A 108 -14.62 -17.96 -12.46
N GLU A 109 -13.57 -18.45 -11.81
CA GLU A 109 -13.07 -19.83 -11.92
C GLU A 109 -13.68 -20.79 -10.89
N GLY A 110 -14.70 -20.33 -10.14
CA GLY A 110 -15.31 -21.06 -9.03
C GLY A 110 -14.69 -20.77 -7.65
N GLY A 111 -15.50 -20.99 -6.59
CA GLY A 111 -15.15 -20.68 -5.22
C GLY A 111 -15.46 -19.23 -4.82
N MET A 112 -15.22 -18.89 -3.55
CA MET A 112 -15.50 -17.56 -2.98
C MET A 112 -14.20 -16.82 -2.65
N ARG A 113 -14.20 -15.51 -2.90
CA ARG A 113 -13.13 -14.59 -2.46
C ARG A 113 -13.64 -13.79 -1.29
N LYS A 114 -12.93 -13.84 -0.18
CA LYS A 114 -13.25 -13.07 1.01
C LYS A 114 -12.62 -11.68 0.91
N LEU A 115 -13.42 -10.63 0.98
CA LEU A 115 -12.97 -9.24 1.02
C LEU A 115 -13.26 -8.61 2.39
N GLY A 116 -12.37 -7.74 2.84
CA GLY A 116 -12.60 -6.88 4.01
C GLY A 116 -12.91 -5.46 3.54
N ILE A 117 -14.04 -4.89 3.96
CA ILE A 117 -14.44 -3.52 3.62
C ILE A 117 -14.28 -2.65 4.89
N PRO A 118 -13.26 -1.78 4.95
CA PRO A 118 -13.11 -0.81 6.04
C PRO A 118 -14.22 0.23 6.01
N THR A 119 -14.46 0.91 7.14
CA THR A 119 -15.35 2.08 7.17
C THR A 119 -14.87 3.16 6.21
N VAL A 120 -15.78 4.01 5.74
CA VAL A 120 -15.40 5.11 4.84
C VAL A 120 -14.39 6.03 5.49
N LYS A 121 -14.56 6.32 6.77
CA LYS A 121 -13.64 7.11 7.60
C LYS A 121 -12.22 6.52 7.58
N ASP A 122 -12.10 5.21 7.82
CA ASP A 122 -10.81 4.53 7.82
C ASP A 122 -10.17 4.52 6.43
N ARG A 123 -10.96 4.32 5.36
CA ARG A 123 -10.46 4.43 3.98
C ARG A 123 -9.90 5.82 3.66
N ILE A 124 -10.53 6.88 4.16
CA ILE A 124 -10.03 8.25 3.96
C ILE A 124 -8.68 8.43 4.65
N PHE A 125 -8.52 7.96 5.88
CA PHE A 125 -7.24 8.06 6.60
C PHE A 125 -6.16 7.17 5.97
N GLN A 126 -6.48 5.93 5.58
CA GLN A 126 -5.56 5.05 4.86
C GLN A 126 -5.11 5.69 3.54
N GLN A 127 -6.04 6.29 2.79
CA GLN A 127 -5.72 7.03 1.56
C GLN A 127 -4.83 8.24 1.84
N ALA A 128 -5.07 8.98 2.94
CA ALA A 128 -4.25 10.13 3.33
C ALA A 128 -2.82 9.72 3.70
N ILE A 129 -2.65 8.59 4.41
CA ILE A 129 -1.34 7.98 4.70
C ILE A 129 -0.65 7.59 3.38
N GLY A 130 -1.34 6.83 2.52
CA GLY A 130 -0.80 6.37 1.25
C GLY A 130 -0.32 7.51 0.34
N GLN A 131 -1.04 8.63 0.30
CA GLN A 131 -0.68 9.81 -0.49
C GLN A 131 0.66 10.44 -0.06
N GLN A 132 1.00 10.35 1.22
CA GLN A 132 2.26 10.90 1.76
C GLN A 132 3.41 9.88 1.68
N LEU A 133 3.12 8.59 1.77
CA LEU A 133 4.13 7.54 1.67
C LEU A 133 4.48 7.18 0.23
N MET A 134 3.51 7.25 -0.69
CA MET A 134 3.72 6.86 -2.10
C MET A 134 4.94 7.54 -2.76
N PRO A 135 5.13 8.87 -2.64
CA PRO A 135 6.30 9.52 -3.25
C PRO A 135 7.65 9.02 -2.71
N VAL A 136 7.66 8.51 -1.48
CA VAL A 136 8.85 7.94 -0.84
C VAL A 136 9.22 6.62 -1.50
N TYR A 137 8.23 5.73 -1.63
CA TYR A 137 8.46 4.38 -2.12
C TYR A 137 8.47 4.30 -3.65
N GLU A 138 7.79 5.23 -4.34
CA GLU A 138 7.77 5.28 -5.80
C GLU A 138 9.19 5.36 -6.39
N ALA A 139 10.05 6.11 -5.74
CA ALA A 139 11.45 6.25 -6.16
C ALA A 139 12.34 5.02 -5.82
N LEU A 140 11.84 4.11 -4.97
CA LEU A 140 12.56 2.89 -4.58
C LEU A 140 12.15 1.67 -5.42
N PHE A 141 11.01 1.74 -6.09
CA PHE A 141 10.52 0.63 -6.90
C PHE A 141 11.33 0.44 -8.17
N SER A 142 11.54 -0.82 -8.55
CA SER A 142 12.12 -1.17 -9.85
C SER A 142 11.34 -0.56 -11.00
N GLU A 143 12.02 -0.17 -12.07
CA GLU A 143 11.39 0.30 -13.29
C GLU A 143 10.49 -0.75 -13.94
N ASN A 144 10.76 -2.03 -13.69
CA ASN A 144 9.96 -3.17 -14.17
C ASN A 144 8.81 -3.54 -13.23
N SER A 145 8.56 -2.79 -12.17
CA SER A 145 7.39 -2.93 -11.31
C SER A 145 6.23 -2.10 -11.84
N TYR A 146 5.10 -2.72 -12.15
CA TYR A 146 3.94 -2.07 -12.77
C TYR A 146 2.70 -2.07 -11.90
N GLY A 147 2.59 -2.99 -10.93
CA GLY A 147 1.42 -3.13 -10.08
C GLY A 147 1.27 -1.99 -9.07
N TYR A 148 0.04 -1.45 -8.95
CA TYR A 148 -0.34 -0.45 -7.94
C TYR A 148 0.51 0.83 -7.91
N ARG A 149 1.14 1.19 -9.02
CA ARG A 149 1.97 2.39 -9.15
C ARG A 149 1.27 3.48 -9.95
N PRO A 150 1.42 4.77 -9.57
CA PRO A 150 0.91 5.89 -10.35
C PRO A 150 1.52 5.93 -11.75
N GLY A 151 0.68 6.17 -12.77
CA GLY A 151 1.15 6.31 -14.15
C GLY A 151 1.65 5.03 -14.81
N ARG A 152 1.48 3.86 -14.17
CA ARG A 152 1.83 2.54 -14.72
C ARG A 152 0.61 1.65 -14.84
N SER A 153 0.58 0.80 -15.85
CA SER A 153 -0.56 -0.06 -16.17
C SER A 153 -0.13 -1.49 -16.54
N ALA A 154 -1.08 -2.41 -16.51
CA ALA A 154 -0.88 -3.77 -17.02
C ALA A 154 -0.49 -3.78 -18.51
N ARG A 155 -0.98 -2.80 -19.30
CA ARG A 155 -0.61 -2.64 -20.70
C ARG A 155 0.90 -2.36 -20.85
N ASP A 156 1.45 -1.50 -20.02
CA ASP A 156 2.88 -1.17 -20.05
C ASP A 156 3.73 -2.39 -19.70
N ALA A 157 3.28 -3.21 -18.74
CA ALA A 157 3.93 -4.49 -18.43
C ALA A 157 3.93 -5.44 -19.63
N ILE A 158 2.80 -5.58 -20.33
CA ILE A 158 2.70 -6.42 -21.54
C ILE A 158 3.63 -5.91 -22.65
N LEU A 159 3.67 -4.60 -22.86
CA LEU A 159 4.57 -4.00 -23.84
C LEU A 159 6.05 -4.27 -23.49
N LYS A 160 6.39 -4.25 -22.21
CA LYS A 160 7.75 -4.56 -21.76
C LYS A 160 8.11 -6.05 -22.00
N VAL A 161 7.17 -6.95 -21.76
CA VAL A 161 7.36 -8.38 -22.08
C VAL A 161 7.55 -8.58 -23.57
N LYS A 162 6.78 -7.86 -24.42
CA LYS A 162 6.95 -7.89 -25.87
C LYS A 162 8.35 -7.41 -26.29
N GLU A 163 8.81 -6.30 -25.72
CA GLU A 163 10.16 -5.77 -25.96
C GLU A 163 11.25 -6.82 -25.65
N TYR A 164 11.13 -7.52 -24.53
CA TYR A 164 12.08 -8.60 -24.18
C TYR A 164 12.02 -9.76 -25.18
N ALA A 165 10.84 -10.14 -25.66
CA ALA A 165 10.71 -11.18 -26.67
C ALA A 165 11.37 -10.76 -28.01
N GLU A 166 11.23 -9.51 -28.41
CA GLU A 166 11.90 -8.93 -29.60
C GLU A 166 13.43 -8.88 -29.46
N GLN A 167 13.94 -8.75 -28.21
CA GLN A 167 15.37 -8.83 -27.90
C GLN A 167 15.93 -10.28 -27.90
N GLY A 168 15.08 -11.29 -28.14
CA GLY A 168 15.47 -12.69 -28.23
C GLY A 168 15.34 -13.49 -26.93
N TYR A 169 14.70 -12.96 -25.88
CA TYR A 169 14.37 -13.75 -24.69
C TYR A 169 13.20 -14.69 -25.01
N THR A 170 13.46 -16.01 -24.96
CA THR A 170 12.49 -17.05 -25.35
C THR A 170 11.87 -17.80 -24.17
N HIS A 171 12.39 -17.59 -22.97
CA HIS A 171 11.93 -18.29 -21.78
C HIS A 171 11.36 -17.30 -20.76
N ALA A 172 10.22 -17.63 -20.16
CA ALA A 172 9.60 -16.86 -19.09
C ALA A 172 9.35 -17.76 -17.88
N VAL A 173 9.69 -17.27 -16.68
CA VAL A 173 9.38 -17.92 -15.40
C VAL A 173 8.31 -17.09 -14.72
N ALA A 174 7.15 -17.70 -14.46
CA ALA A 174 6.06 -17.09 -13.71
C ALA A 174 6.17 -17.50 -12.23
N LEU A 175 6.23 -16.52 -11.32
CA LEU A 175 6.26 -16.72 -9.88
C LEU A 175 5.09 -15.97 -9.24
N ASP A 176 4.38 -16.62 -8.31
CA ASP A 176 3.32 -16.02 -7.52
C ASP A 176 3.42 -16.44 -6.06
N LEU A 177 3.07 -15.54 -5.14
CA LEU A 177 3.11 -15.81 -3.71
C LEU A 177 1.71 -16.21 -3.23
N SER A 178 1.55 -17.49 -2.90
CA SER A 178 0.28 -18.00 -2.37
C SER A 178 -0.07 -17.33 -1.05
N LYS A 179 -1.29 -16.80 -0.96
CA LYS A 179 -1.83 -16.16 0.26
C LYS A 179 -0.88 -15.11 0.85
N TYR A 180 -0.22 -14.33 0.01
CA TYR A 180 0.79 -13.34 0.44
C TYR A 180 0.30 -12.46 1.59
N PHE A 181 -0.90 -11.89 1.48
CA PHE A 181 -1.46 -11.04 2.52
C PHE A 181 -1.83 -11.79 3.80
N ASP A 182 -2.09 -13.08 3.71
CA ASP A 182 -2.44 -13.93 4.86
C ASP A 182 -1.19 -14.37 5.64
N THR A 183 -0.03 -14.38 4.98
CA THR A 183 1.23 -14.88 5.53
C THR A 183 2.25 -13.80 5.82
N LEU A 184 1.95 -12.54 5.48
CA LEU A 184 2.84 -11.41 5.69
C LEU A 184 3.15 -11.18 7.17
N ASN A 185 4.41 -11.17 7.55
CA ASN A 185 4.83 -10.83 8.91
C ASN A 185 4.71 -9.33 9.17
N GLN A 186 3.71 -8.92 9.99
CA GLN A 186 3.42 -7.50 10.31
C GLN A 186 4.60 -6.80 10.97
N GLU A 187 5.28 -7.44 11.90
CA GLU A 187 6.41 -6.82 12.59
C GLU A 187 7.58 -6.60 11.61
N MET A 188 7.80 -7.53 10.69
CA MET A 188 8.80 -7.35 9.62
C MET A 188 8.41 -6.16 8.71
N LEU A 189 7.14 -6.05 8.30
CA LEU A 189 6.64 -4.92 7.53
C LEU A 189 6.87 -3.59 8.27
N LEU A 190 6.49 -3.52 9.55
CA LEU A 190 6.69 -2.33 10.37
C LEU A 190 8.17 -1.97 10.54
N ASN A 191 9.04 -2.97 10.66
CA ASN A 191 10.49 -2.76 10.73
C ASN A 191 11.05 -2.23 9.40
N ILE A 192 10.52 -2.69 8.26
CA ILE A 192 10.87 -2.15 6.95
C ILE A 192 10.41 -0.69 6.85
N LEU A 193 9.18 -0.38 7.23
CA LEU A 193 8.65 0.99 7.22
C LEU A 193 9.48 1.92 8.11
N ARG A 194 9.91 1.50 9.31
CA ARG A 194 10.76 2.30 10.22
C ARG A 194 12.12 2.68 9.63
N ARG A 195 12.60 1.98 8.60
CA ARG A 195 13.84 2.36 7.92
C ARG A 195 13.71 3.71 7.23
N ASP A 196 12.53 3.96 6.67
CA ASP A 196 12.27 5.12 5.82
C ASP A 196 11.34 6.15 6.49
N VAL A 197 10.41 5.72 7.35
CA VAL A 197 9.47 6.55 8.10
C VAL A 197 9.97 6.73 9.53
N LYS A 198 10.35 7.96 9.90
CA LYS A 198 10.91 8.27 11.23
C LYS A 198 9.87 8.72 12.25
N ASP A 199 8.67 9.08 11.81
CA ASP A 199 7.59 9.44 12.71
C ASP A 199 6.93 8.18 13.27
N GLU A 200 7.32 7.78 14.49
CA GLU A 200 6.81 6.58 15.15
C GLU A 200 5.28 6.65 15.40
N ARG A 201 4.69 7.85 15.48
CA ARG A 201 3.24 8.02 15.61
C ARG A 201 2.51 7.46 14.38
N VAL A 202 3.08 7.67 13.19
CA VAL A 202 2.55 7.13 11.92
C VAL A 202 2.70 5.61 11.90
N ILE A 203 3.86 5.07 12.30
CA ILE A 203 4.08 3.62 12.39
C ILE A 203 3.10 2.97 13.34
N GLN A 204 2.87 3.56 14.54
CA GLN A 204 1.89 3.04 15.50
C GLN A 204 0.45 3.12 14.96
N TRP A 205 0.14 4.13 14.17
CA TRP A 205 -1.16 4.25 13.53
C TRP A 205 -1.37 3.16 12.48
N ILE A 206 -0.35 2.91 11.62
CA ILE A 206 -0.37 1.78 10.67
C ILE A 206 -0.50 0.44 11.40
N LYS A 207 0.24 0.24 12.49
CA LYS A 207 0.15 -0.97 13.32
C LYS A 207 -1.27 -1.23 13.82
N ARG A 208 -2.03 -0.19 14.18
CA ARG A 208 -3.43 -0.32 14.59
C ARG A 208 -4.33 -0.76 13.45
N TYR A 209 -4.10 -0.25 12.22
CA TYR A 209 -4.81 -0.73 11.04
C TYR A 209 -4.54 -2.21 10.78
N LEU A 210 -3.30 -2.64 10.92
CA LEU A 210 -2.93 -4.05 10.76
C LEU A 210 -3.58 -4.96 11.82
N LYS A 211 -3.95 -4.42 12.98
CA LYS A 211 -4.59 -5.13 14.10
C LYS A 211 -6.09 -4.92 14.23
N SER A 212 -6.73 -4.17 13.33
CA SER A 212 -8.12 -3.74 13.50
C SER A 212 -9.17 -4.88 13.51
N GLY A 213 -8.78 -6.09 13.08
CA GLY A 213 -9.69 -7.23 13.09
C GLY A 213 -10.69 -7.25 11.92
N VAL A 214 -11.40 -8.35 11.81
CA VAL A 214 -12.49 -8.57 10.83
C VAL A 214 -13.78 -8.89 11.58
N MET A 215 -14.86 -8.25 11.18
CA MET A 215 -16.18 -8.62 11.65
C MET A 215 -16.83 -9.56 10.64
N GLU A 216 -17.13 -10.76 11.10
CA GLU A 216 -17.86 -11.79 10.37
C GLU A 216 -19.04 -12.25 11.24
N ASN A 217 -20.27 -12.17 10.72
CA ASN A 217 -21.50 -12.56 11.42
C ASN A 217 -21.68 -11.91 12.83
N GLY A 218 -21.28 -10.65 12.98
CA GLY A 218 -21.42 -9.91 14.25
C GLY A 218 -20.31 -10.20 15.28
N VAL A 219 -19.36 -11.08 14.98
CA VAL A 219 -18.22 -11.41 15.84
C VAL A 219 -16.95 -10.78 15.28
N VAL A 220 -16.21 -10.06 16.13
CA VAL A 220 -14.89 -9.53 15.76
C VAL A 220 -13.86 -10.63 15.96
N MET A 221 -13.24 -11.05 14.88
CA MET A 221 -12.10 -11.97 14.90
C MET A 221 -10.81 -11.17 14.75
N GLU A 222 -9.81 -11.48 15.58
CA GLU A 222 -8.47 -10.94 15.37
C GLU A 222 -7.94 -11.39 13.99
N LEU A 223 -7.47 -10.44 13.22
CA LEU A 223 -6.76 -10.75 11.99
C LEU A 223 -5.41 -11.37 12.32
N SER A 224 -5.30 -12.68 12.13
CA SER A 224 -4.04 -13.16 11.60
C SER A 224 -3.99 -12.64 10.17
N LEU A 225 -3.39 -11.49 9.98
CA LEU A 225 -2.91 -10.89 8.71
C LEU A 225 -3.78 -10.89 7.46
N ILE A 226 -5.06 -11.23 7.54
CA ILE A 226 -5.91 -11.49 6.40
C ILE A 226 -6.69 -10.23 6.02
N HIS A 227 -6.44 -9.73 4.83
CA HIS A 227 -7.27 -8.81 4.07
C HIS A 227 -7.30 -7.33 4.47
N ILE A 228 -6.17 -6.65 4.38
CA ILE A 228 -6.25 -5.31 3.83
C ILE A 228 -6.42 -5.51 2.33
N SER A 229 -7.67 -5.50 1.92
CA SER A 229 -8.11 -5.75 0.55
C SER A 229 -7.29 -4.94 -0.44
N GLU A 230 -7.02 -5.56 -1.58
CA GLU A 230 -6.75 -4.83 -2.83
C GLU A 230 -7.60 -3.56 -2.87
N PRO A 231 -7.03 -2.41 -3.26
CA PRO A 231 -7.85 -1.24 -3.56
C PRO A 231 -8.88 -1.69 -4.58
N THR A 232 -10.16 -1.58 -4.20
CA THR A 232 -11.29 -1.98 -5.02
C THR A 232 -11.16 -1.26 -6.36
N ARG A 233 -10.66 -1.97 -7.39
CA ARG A 233 -10.86 -1.58 -8.76
C ARG A 233 -12.30 -1.92 -9.09
N LEU A 234 -13.11 -0.92 -9.27
CA LEU A 234 -14.23 -0.95 -10.18
C LEU A 234 -13.74 -0.51 -11.56
#